data_60aac5519a25e80a11b8aa88ddde760f
#
_entry.id   60aac5519a25e80a11b8aa88ddde760f
#
_cell.length_a   1.000
_cell.length_b   1.000
_cell.length_c   1.000
_cell.angle_alpha   90.00
_cell.angle_beta   90.00
_cell.angle_gamma   90.00
#
_symmetry.space_group_name_H-M   'P 1'
#
loop_
_entity.id
_entity.type
_entity.pdbx_description
1 polymer ?
#
loop_
_entity_poly.entity_id
_entity_poly.type
_entity_poly.pdbx_seq_one_letter_code
_entity_poly.pdbx_strand_id
1 'polypeptide(L)'
;DVKQEYLATRPVVMVMLVDNYDELMKPLTDRQRTELRGQLDIAIEKWCEGRGGILRRVDRDRYIFIFEKRHFDEITKNRFTLVESIHSIVNLTGIHATVSIGVGLDGASYDEDYSFATLAEDMALSRGGDQAVVKNKFNFEFFGGRGAEVETRTKVKSRVMANSLSRLVQDASQVFIMGH
;
A
#
# COMPACT_ATOMS: atom_id res chain seq x y z
N ASP A 1 -13.73 22.21 18.17
CA ASP A 1 -12.61 22.10 19.09
C ASP A 1 -11.30 22.02 18.29
N VAL A 2 -10.34 22.91 18.59
CA VAL A 2 -9.04 23.04 17.91
C VAL A 2 -8.26 21.70 17.91
N LYS A 3 -8.35 20.94 19.00
CA LYS A 3 -7.68 19.65 19.12
C LYS A 3 -8.27 18.61 18.15
N GLN A 4 -9.59 18.57 18.02
CA GLN A 4 -10.27 17.66 17.10
C GLN A 4 -9.97 18.02 15.64
N GLU A 5 -9.95 19.32 15.32
CA GLU A 5 -9.58 19.79 13.99
C GLU A 5 -8.12 19.43 13.67
N TYR A 6 -7.20 19.64 14.59
CA TYR A 6 -5.80 19.24 14.42
C TYR A 6 -5.65 17.74 14.16
N LEU A 7 -6.38 16.90 14.90
CA LEU A 7 -6.33 15.45 14.69
C LEU A 7 -6.94 15.04 13.34
N ALA A 8 -7.99 15.73 12.90
CA ALA A 8 -8.67 15.45 11.63
C ALA A 8 -7.85 15.86 10.40
N THR A 9 -6.98 16.86 10.54
CA THR A 9 -6.11 17.37 9.45
C THR A 9 -4.74 16.70 9.42
N ARG A 10 -4.43 15.79 10.35
CA ARG A 10 -3.17 15.05 10.30
C ARG A 10 -3.02 14.30 8.97
N PRO A 11 -1.80 14.26 8.40
CA PRO A 11 -1.59 13.56 7.16
C PRO A 11 -1.72 12.05 7.32
N VAL A 12 -2.26 11.43 6.29
CA VAL A 12 -2.20 9.99 6.05
C VAL A 12 -1.41 9.79 4.78
N VAL A 13 -0.43 8.90 4.81
CA VAL A 13 0.40 8.57 3.66
C VAL A 13 -0.05 7.23 3.09
N MET A 14 -0.35 7.22 1.81
CA MET A 14 -0.74 6.03 1.08
C MET A 14 0.22 5.81 -0.09
N VAL A 15 0.81 4.64 -0.15
CA VAL A 15 1.62 4.17 -1.28
C VAL A 15 0.84 3.09 -2.03
N MET A 16 0.88 3.15 -3.35
CA MET A 16 0.16 2.24 -4.24
C MET A 16 1.14 1.69 -5.26
N LEU A 17 1.18 0.37 -5.40
CA LEU A 17 1.98 -0.32 -6.40
C LEU A 17 1.06 -1.16 -7.27
N VAL A 18 1.10 -0.94 -8.58
CA VAL A 18 0.52 -1.89 -9.55
C VAL A 18 1.46 -3.10 -9.60
N ASP A 19 1.18 -4.10 -8.79
CA ASP A 19 2.13 -5.15 -8.44
C ASP A 19 2.40 -6.16 -9.57
N ASN A 20 1.52 -6.25 -10.56
CA ASN A 20 1.72 -7.07 -11.77
C ASN A 20 1.98 -6.23 -13.05
N TYR A 21 2.51 -5.02 -12.90
CA TYR A 21 2.71 -4.07 -14.01
C TYR A 21 3.49 -4.67 -15.18
N ASP A 22 4.59 -5.35 -14.92
CA ASP A 22 5.42 -5.95 -15.97
C ASP A 22 4.68 -7.06 -16.72
N GLU A 23 3.93 -7.89 -16.01
CA GLU A 23 3.09 -8.94 -16.59
C GLU A 23 2.00 -8.34 -17.48
N LEU A 24 1.35 -7.26 -17.03
CA LEU A 24 0.32 -6.54 -17.79
C LEU A 24 0.86 -5.95 -19.09
N MET A 25 2.06 -5.37 -19.05
CA MET A 25 2.61 -4.59 -20.15
C MET A 25 3.39 -5.44 -21.17
N LYS A 26 3.95 -6.58 -20.73
CA LYS A 26 4.81 -7.41 -21.57
C LYS A 26 4.20 -7.85 -22.91
N PRO A 27 2.94 -8.31 -22.98
CA PRO A 27 2.35 -8.78 -24.25
C PRO A 27 1.86 -7.64 -25.15
N LEU A 28 1.91 -6.38 -24.71
CA LEU A 28 1.28 -5.25 -25.38
C LEU A 28 2.26 -4.49 -26.28
N THR A 29 1.72 -3.92 -27.36
CA THR A 29 2.43 -2.92 -28.19
C THR A 29 2.56 -1.59 -27.42
N ASP A 30 3.42 -0.70 -27.88
CA ASP A 30 3.64 0.61 -27.22
C ASP A 30 2.36 1.45 -27.13
N ARG A 31 1.53 1.42 -28.17
CA ARG A 31 0.23 2.11 -28.17
C ARG A 31 -0.71 1.52 -27.11
N GLN A 32 -0.82 0.20 -27.05
CA GLN A 32 -1.66 -0.49 -26.07
C GLN A 32 -1.16 -0.28 -24.63
N ARG A 33 0.15 -0.24 -24.41
CA ARG A 33 0.76 0.12 -23.13
C ARG A 33 0.37 1.53 -22.69
N THR A 34 0.39 2.48 -23.63
CA THR A 34 -0.01 3.86 -23.34
C THR A 34 -1.48 3.96 -22.97
N GLU A 35 -2.35 3.26 -23.68
CA GLU A 35 -3.80 3.21 -23.40
C GLU A 35 -4.07 2.59 -22.02
N LEU A 36 -3.46 1.44 -21.71
CA LEU A 36 -3.65 0.76 -20.43
C LEU A 36 -3.12 1.58 -19.27
N ARG A 37 -1.95 2.22 -19.44
CA ARG A 37 -1.39 3.15 -18.45
C ARG A 37 -2.34 4.31 -18.18
N GLY A 38 -2.93 4.88 -19.23
CA GLY A 38 -3.93 5.93 -19.10
C GLY A 38 -5.16 5.48 -18.30
N GLN A 39 -5.64 4.26 -18.50
CA GLN A 39 -6.74 3.69 -17.71
C GLN A 39 -6.39 3.55 -16.22
N LEU A 40 -5.17 3.10 -15.91
CA LEU A 40 -4.68 3.01 -14.53
C LEU A 40 -4.58 4.39 -13.87
N ASP A 41 -3.98 5.36 -14.57
CA ASP A 41 -3.85 6.74 -14.09
C ASP A 41 -5.23 7.34 -13.79
N ILE A 42 -6.18 7.24 -14.72
CA ILE A 42 -7.55 7.75 -14.56
C ILE A 42 -8.26 7.09 -13.38
N ALA A 43 -8.16 5.78 -13.21
CA ALA A 43 -8.81 5.07 -12.12
C ALA A 43 -8.29 5.52 -10.75
N ILE A 44 -6.97 5.69 -10.63
CA ILE A 44 -6.33 6.16 -9.39
C ILE A 44 -6.68 7.63 -9.12
N GLU A 45 -6.56 8.50 -10.12
CA GLU A 45 -6.91 9.93 -10.00
C GLU A 45 -8.37 10.12 -9.58
N LYS A 46 -9.29 9.45 -10.25
CA LYS A 46 -10.72 9.49 -9.95
C LYS A 46 -11.03 9.02 -8.52
N TRP A 47 -10.35 7.97 -8.06
CA TRP A 47 -10.53 7.48 -6.70
C TRP A 47 -10.01 8.48 -5.66
N CYS A 48 -8.92 9.19 -5.95
CA CYS A 48 -8.34 10.22 -5.07
C CYS A 48 -9.13 11.54 -5.06
N GLU A 49 -9.94 11.81 -6.09
CA GLU A 49 -10.74 13.04 -6.19
C GLU A 49 -11.66 13.22 -4.97
N GLY A 50 -11.83 14.48 -4.55
CA GLY A 50 -12.72 14.86 -3.45
C GLY A 50 -12.19 14.53 -2.04
N ARG A 51 -11.01 13.93 -1.92
CA ARG A 51 -10.40 13.58 -0.63
C ARG A 51 -9.36 14.59 -0.15
N GLY A 52 -9.24 15.75 -0.82
CA GLY A 52 -8.43 16.88 -0.36
C GLY A 52 -6.94 16.57 -0.20
N GLY A 53 -6.39 15.74 -1.08
CA GLY A 53 -5.02 15.28 -0.97
C GLY A 53 -4.15 15.64 -2.18
N ILE A 54 -2.90 15.23 -2.11
CA ILE A 54 -1.90 15.37 -3.18
C ILE A 54 -1.53 13.97 -3.68
N LEU A 55 -1.82 13.72 -4.97
CA LEU A 55 -1.43 12.52 -5.67
C LEU A 55 -0.20 12.78 -6.52
N ARG A 56 0.78 11.88 -6.46
CA ARG A 56 1.97 11.88 -7.33
C ARG A 56 2.26 10.48 -7.82
N ARG A 57 2.50 10.36 -9.10
CA ARG A 57 3.14 9.18 -9.67
C ARG A 57 4.65 9.32 -9.51
N VAL A 58 5.27 8.39 -8.81
CA VAL A 58 6.70 8.43 -8.45
C VAL A 58 7.54 7.46 -9.28
N ASP A 59 6.91 6.45 -9.86
CA ASP A 59 7.53 5.52 -10.80
C ASP A 59 6.47 5.04 -11.82
N ARG A 60 6.87 4.24 -12.81
CA ARG A 60 5.99 3.68 -13.85
C ARG A 60 4.78 2.90 -13.29
N ASP A 61 4.95 2.28 -12.13
CA ASP A 61 3.99 1.39 -11.47
C ASP A 61 3.62 1.84 -10.05
N ARG A 62 4.15 2.99 -9.59
CA ARG A 62 4.03 3.42 -8.19
C ARG A 62 3.50 4.84 -8.06
N TYR A 63 2.60 5.02 -7.09
CA TYR A 63 1.96 6.28 -6.75
C TYR A 63 2.04 6.54 -5.25
N ILE A 64 2.06 7.80 -4.88
CA ILE A 64 1.92 8.27 -3.49
C ILE A 64 0.74 9.21 -3.43
N PHE A 65 -0.13 9.01 -2.45
CA PHE A 65 -1.25 9.88 -2.13
C PHE A 65 -1.19 10.28 -0.66
N ILE A 66 -1.18 11.58 -0.41
CA ILE A 66 -1.17 12.15 0.93
C ILE A 66 -2.47 12.91 1.10
N PHE A 67 -3.23 12.59 2.12
CA PHE A 67 -4.54 13.19 2.37
C PHE A 67 -4.79 13.37 3.86
N GLU A 68 -5.84 14.11 4.22
CA GLU A 68 -6.18 14.37 5.61
C GLU A 68 -6.89 13.18 6.26
N LYS A 69 -6.58 12.92 7.51
CA LYS A 69 -7.12 11.79 8.29
C LYS A 69 -8.64 11.77 8.33
N ARG A 70 -9.32 12.93 8.21
CA ARG A 70 -10.79 13.01 8.17
C ARG A 70 -11.44 12.12 7.10
N HIS A 71 -10.73 11.84 6.01
CA HIS A 71 -11.21 11.00 4.91
C HIS A 71 -10.90 9.51 5.11
N PHE A 72 -10.07 9.18 6.08
CA PHE A 72 -9.59 7.81 6.29
C PHE A 72 -10.71 6.84 6.70
N ASP A 73 -11.63 7.28 7.55
CA ASP A 73 -12.74 6.42 8.03
C ASP A 73 -13.67 5.99 6.88
N GLU A 74 -13.94 6.87 5.93
CA GLU A 74 -14.73 6.54 4.74
C GLU A 74 -14.02 5.50 3.88
N ILE A 75 -12.72 5.68 3.66
CA ILE A 75 -11.88 4.77 2.85
C ILE A 75 -11.88 3.36 3.46
N THR A 76 -11.73 3.26 4.77
CA THR A 76 -11.72 1.96 5.47
C THR A 76 -13.09 1.30 5.51
N LYS A 77 -14.16 2.06 5.74
CA LYS A 77 -15.56 1.55 5.67
C LYS A 77 -15.88 0.96 4.30
N ASN A 78 -15.41 1.62 3.24
CA ASN A 78 -15.58 1.17 1.86
C ASN A 78 -14.53 0.12 1.45
N ARG A 79 -13.71 -0.38 2.39
CA ARG A 79 -12.73 -1.45 2.22
C ARG A 79 -11.78 -1.24 1.05
N PHE A 80 -11.33 0.01 0.84
CA PHE A 80 -10.42 0.37 -0.25
C PHE A 80 -10.92 -0.08 -1.63
N THR A 81 -12.06 0.44 -2.05
CA THR A 81 -12.67 0.14 -3.37
C THR A 81 -11.74 0.35 -4.57
N LEU A 82 -10.62 1.03 -4.39
CA LEU A 82 -9.59 1.17 -5.41
C LEU A 82 -9.05 -0.19 -5.87
N VAL A 83 -8.88 -1.15 -4.96
CA VAL A 83 -8.41 -2.50 -5.30
C VAL A 83 -9.34 -3.15 -6.33
N GLU A 84 -10.64 -3.07 -6.13
CA GLU A 84 -11.65 -3.59 -7.07
C GLU A 84 -11.68 -2.79 -8.38
N SER A 85 -11.57 -1.47 -8.29
CA SER A 85 -11.53 -0.59 -9.46
C SER A 85 -10.34 -0.90 -10.37
N ILE A 86 -9.16 -1.11 -9.80
CA ILE A 86 -7.97 -1.51 -10.55
C ILE A 86 -8.14 -2.93 -11.10
N HIS A 87 -8.68 -3.85 -10.29
CA HIS A 87 -8.91 -5.23 -10.72
C HIS A 87 -9.88 -5.35 -11.90
N SER A 88 -10.77 -4.39 -12.08
CA SER A 88 -11.68 -4.32 -13.25
C SER A 88 -10.97 -3.96 -14.56
N ILE A 89 -9.75 -3.45 -14.50
CA ILE A 89 -8.94 -3.12 -15.68
C ILE A 89 -8.27 -4.39 -16.16
N VAL A 90 -8.53 -4.76 -17.41
CA VAL A 90 -8.05 -6.00 -18.04
C VAL A 90 -7.29 -5.64 -19.31
N ASN A 91 -6.12 -6.24 -19.51
CA ASN A 91 -5.41 -6.06 -20.77
C ASN A 91 -6.00 -6.91 -21.90
N LEU A 92 -5.52 -6.71 -23.12
CA LEU A 92 -6.04 -7.42 -24.31
C LEU A 92 -5.79 -8.94 -24.30
N THR A 93 -4.95 -9.43 -23.39
CA THR A 93 -4.69 -10.87 -23.22
C THR A 93 -5.48 -11.49 -22.05
N GLY A 94 -6.35 -10.71 -21.41
CA GLY A 94 -7.21 -11.19 -20.32
C GLY A 94 -6.57 -11.14 -18.94
N ILE A 95 -5.42 -10.46 -18.77
CA ILE A 95 -4.76 -10.29 -17.48
C ILE A 95 -5.39 -9.08 -16.77
N HIS A 96 -5.88 -9.29 -15.55
CA HIS A 96 -6.41 -8.25 -14.68
C HIS A 96 -5.26 -7.47 -14.01
N ALA A 97 -5.41 -6.15 -13.92
CA ALA A 97 -4.50 -5.35 -13.12
C ALA A 97 -4.71 -5.63 -11.63
N THR A 98 -3.63 -5.63 -10.87
CA THR A 98 -3.66 -5.77 -9.42
C THR A 98 -2.87 -4.66 -8.75
N VAL A 99 -3.31 -4.23 -7.56
CA VAL A 99 -2.69 -3.16 -6.81
C VAL A 99 -2.48 -3.55 -5.35
N SER A 100 -1.28 -3.34 -4.85
CA SER A 100 -0.96 -3.45 -3.44
C SER A 100 -0.87 -2.05 -2.84
N ILE A 101 -1.61 -1.83 -1.76
CA ILE A 101 -1.74 -0.53 -1.10
C ILE A 101 -1.18 -0.62 0.31
N GLY A 102 -0.27 0.29 0.66
CA GLY A 102 0.19 0.49 2.01
C GLY A 102 -0.23 1.86 2.54
N VAL A 103 -0.79 1.90 3.74
CA VAL A 103 -1.19 3.15 4.39
C VAL A 103 -0.50 3.29 5.73
N GLY A 104 0.10 4.45 5.96
CA GLY A 104 0.72 4.83 7.21
C GLY A 104 0.06 6.06 7.83
N LEU A 105 -0.22 6.01 9.13
CA LEU A 105 -0.83 7.10 9.87
C LEU A 105 -0.46 7.06 11.36
N ASP A 106 -0.74 8.18 12.03
CA ASP A 106 -0.54 8.37 13.47
C ASP A 106 0.92 8.22 13.94
N GLY A 107 1.87 8.38 13.03
CA GLY A 107 3.28 8.49 13.36
C GLY A 107 3.64 9.84 14.01
N ALA A 108 4.86 9.96 14.47
CA ALA A 108 5.38 11.19 15.06
C ALA A 108 5.71 12.25 13.99
N SER A 109 5.90 11.83 12.74
CA SER A 109 6.26 12.68 11.61
C SER A 109 5.74 12.10 10.30
N TYR A 110 5.79 12.91 9.24
CA TYR A 110 5.54 12.47 7.86
C TYR A 110 6.46 11.28 7.46
N ASP A 111 7.74 11.37 7.82
CA ASP A 111 8.72 10.31 7.49
C ASP A 111 8.36 8.99 8.18
N GLU A 112 7.85 9.05 9.39
CA GLU A 112 7.38 7.85 10.09
C GLU A 112 6.11 7.29 9.43
N ASP A 113 5.15 8.14 9.07
CA ASP A 113 3.94 7.71 8.34
C ASP A 113 4.28 7.10 6.98
N TYR A 114 5.25 7.69 6.25
CA TYR A 114 5.75 7.12 5.01
C TYR A 114 6.43 5.76 5.22
N SER A 115 7.23 5.63 6.27
CA SER A 115 7.85 4.35 6.64
C SER A 115 6.80 3.30 6.99
N PHE A 116 5.74 3.67 7.71
CA PHE A 116 4.61 2.80 7.99
C PHE A 116 3.89 2.37 6.71
N ALA A 117 3.64 3.30 5.79
CA ALA A 117 3.02 3.00 4.51
C ALA A 117 3.85 2.01 3.67
N THR A 118 5.16 2.18 3.63
CA THR A 118 6.08 1.27 2.92
C THR A 118 6.08 -0.13 3.55
N LEU A 119 6.14 -0.22 4.87
CA LEU A 119 6.03 -1.50 5.58
C LEU A 119 4.69 -2.19 5.34
N ALA A 120 3.61 -1.42 5.29
CA ALA A 120 2.28 -1.93 5.00
C ALA A 120 2.18 -2.46 3.55
N GLU A 121 2.77 -1.76 2.58
CA GLU A 121 2.86 -2.22 1.18
C GLU A 121 3.65 -3.53 1.07
N ASP A 122 4.83 -3.62 1.72
CA ASP A 122 5.63 -4.85 1.78
C ASP A 122 4.83 -6.01 2.38
N MET A 123 4.00 -5.71 3.39
CA MET A 123 3.12 -6.68 3.99
C MET A 123 2.03 -7.16 3.02
N ALA A 124 1.42 -6.25 2.27
CA ALA A 124 0.44 -6.58 1.24
C ALA A 124 1.06 -7.49 0.17
N LEU A 125 2.24 -7.16 -0.32
CA LEU A 125 2.99 -7.97 -1.29
C LEU A 125 3.35 -9.36 -0.75
N SER A 126 3.79 -9.44 0.50
CA SER A 126 4.15 -10.72 1.13
C SER A 126 2.96 -11.67 1.31
N ARG A 127 1.74 -11.14 1.28
CA ARG A 127 0.48 -11.89 1.36
C ARG A 127 -0.10 -12.25 -0.01
N GLY A 128 0.61 -11.94 -1.09
CA GLY A 128 0.19 -12.23 -2.46
C GLY A 128 -0.29 -11.03 -3.27
N GLY A 129 -0.22 -9.82 -2.71
CA GLY A 129 -0.65 -8.61 -3.40
C GLY A 129 -2.18 -8.44 -3.49
N ASP A 130 -2.63 -7.51 -4.34
CA ASP A 130 -4.03 -7.23 -4.64
C ASP A 130 -4.88 -6.95 -3.39
N GLN A 131 -4.36 -6.13 -2.50
CA GLN A 131 -4.96 -5.80 -1.21
C GLN A 131 -4.43 -4.50 -0.63
N ALA A 132 -5.11 -3.98 0.39
CA ALA A 132 -4.65 -2.85 1.18
C ALA A 132 -4.27 -3.28 2.60
N VAL A 133 -3.20 -2.71 3.10
CA VAL A 133 -2.73 -2.88 4.48
C VAL A 133 -2.53 -1.50 5.09
N VAL A 134 -3.01 -1.33 6.30
CA VAL A 134 -2.87 -0.09 7.08
C VAL A 134 -1.96 -0.36 8.28
N LYS A 135 -1.00 0.51 8.49
CA LYS A 135 -0.11 0.47 9.65
C LYS A 135 -0.14 1.77 10.43
N ASN A 136 -0.33 1.66 11.71
CA ASN A 136 -0.04 2.71 12.68
C ASN A 136 1.09 2.27 13.63
N LYS A 137 1.33 3.03 14.69
CA LYS A 137 2.37 2.76 15.68
C LYS A 137 2.26 1.38 16.36
N PHE A 138 1.04 0.83 16.45
CA PHE A 138 0.75 -0.33 17.30
C PHE A 138 0.41 -1.60 16.53
N ASN A 139 -0.25 -1.48 15.37
CA ASN A 139 -0.77 -2.65 14.66
C ASN A 139 -0.82 -2.49 13.14
N PHE A 140 -1.17 -3.60 12.49
CA PHE A 140 -1.54 -3.68 11.09
C PHE A 140 -3.01 -4.07 10.96
N GLU A 141 -3.71 -3.45 10.00
CA GLU A 141 -5.05 -3.84 9.58
C GLU A 141 -5.04 -4.24 8.11
N PHE A 142 -5.84 -5.25 7.75
CA PHE A 142 -5.83 -5.86 6.42
C PHE A 142 -7.20 -5.74 5.75
N PHE A 143 -7.19 -5.31 4.49
CA PHE A 143 -8.40 -5.07 3.69
C PHE A 143 -8.26 -5.74 2.32
N GLY A 144 -9.16 -6.67 2.01
CA GLY A 144 -9.11 -7.44 0.76
C GLY A 144 -8.13 -8.60 0.82
N GLY A 145 -7.73 -9.09 -0.35
CA GLY A 145 -6.89 -10.27 -0.50
C GLY A 145 -7.67 -11.54 -0.81
N ARG A 146 -7.25 -12.23 -1.88
CA ARG A 146 -7.86 -13.48 -2.36
C ARG A 146 -7.09 -14.69 -1.87
N GLY A 147 -6.89 -14.84 -0.59
CA GLY A 147 -6.21 -16.03 -0.16
C GLY A 147 -5.93 -16.13 1.33
N ALA A 148 -6.45 -17.20 1.91
CA ALA A 148 -6.06 -17.81 3.18
C ALA A 148 -6.03 -16.90 4.42
N GLU A 149 -7.19 -16.72 5.01
CA GLU A 149 -7.35 -16.09 6.33
C GLU A 149 -6.63 -16.82 7.48
N VAL A 150 -6.08 -18.00 7.28
CA VAL A 150 -5.66 -18.87 8.40
C VAL A 150 -4.14 -19.10 8.51
N GLU A 151 -3.37 -19.10 7.42
CA GLU A 151 -1.92 -19.41 7.52
C GLU A 151 -1.01 -18.22 7.85
N THR A 152 -1.52 -17.01 7.84
CA THR A 152 -0.69 -15.81 7.69
C THR A 152 -0.28 -15.13 8.98
N ARG A 153 -0.95 -15.35 10.10
CA ARG A 153 -0.58 -14.69 11.38
C ARG A 153 0.82 -15.09 11.88
N THR A 154 1.23 -16.33 11.64
CA THR A 154 2.52 -16.84 12.12
C THR A 154 3.68 -16.49 11.19
N LYS A 155 3.48 -16.61 9.86
CA LYS A 155 4.50 -16.25 8.85
C LYS A 155 4.76 -14.74 8.78
N VAL A 156 3.73 -13.92 8.95
CA VAL A 156 3.82 -12.47 8.98
C VAL A 156 4.59 -11.99 10.21
N LYS A 157 4.31 -12.52 11.40
CA LYS A 157 5.08 -12.23 12.61
C LYS A 157 6.56 -12.59 12.46
N SER A 158 6.85 -13.74 11.85
CA SER A 158 8.23 -14.19 11.64
C SER A 158 9.00 -13.31 10.65
N ARG A 159 8.38 -12.81 9.56
CA ARG A 159 9.02 -11.91 8.60
C ARG A 159 9.21 -10.49 9.13
N VAL A 160 8.22 -9.96 9.85
CA VAL A 160 8.35 -8.64 10.51
C VAL A 160 9.45 -8.68 11.56
N MET A 161 9.54 -9.75 12.35
CA MET A 161 10.65 -9.97 13.29
C MET A 161 11.99 -10.12 12.56
N ALA A 162 12.05 -10.87 11.45
CA ALA A 162 13.28 -11.04 10.68
C ALA A 162 13.77 -9.72 10.07
N ASN A 163 12.87 -8.88 9.54
CA ASN A 163 13.23 -7.57 8.98
C ASN A 163 13.62 -6.57 10.07
N SER A 164 12.95 -6.60 11.22
CA SER A 164 13.33 -5.78 12.39
C SER A 164 14.66 -6.20 12.97
N LEU A 165 14.94 -7.51 13.07
CA LEU A 165 16.21 -8.07 13.48
C LEU A 165 17.33 -7.76 12.46
N SER A 166 17.06 -7.85 11.17
CA SER A 166 18.02 -7.51 10.11
C SER A 166 18.46 -6.05 10.17
N ARG A 167 17.53 -5.12 10.45
CA ARG A 167 17.87 -3.70 10.66
C ARG A 167 18.67 -3.47 11.94
N LEU A 168 18.29 -4.11 13.04
CA LEU A 168 19.05 -4.05 14.30
C LEU A 168 20.46 -4.63 14.15
N VAL A 169 20.63 -5.68 13.34
CA VAL A 169 21.93 -6.31 13.07
C VAL A 169 22.81 -5.42 12.18
N GLN A 170 22.23 -4.66 11.25
CA GLN A 170 22.99 -3.70 10.42
C GLN A 170 23.54 -2.53 11.23
N ASP A 171 22.85 -2.13 12.31
CA ASP A 171 23.27 -1.04 13.20
C ASP A 171 24.14 -1.50 14.39
N ALA A 172 24.28 -2.80 14.60
CA ALA A 172 25.03 -3.36 15.71
C ALA A 172 26.45 -3.78 15.31
N SER A 173 27.44 -3.41 16.11
CA SER A 173 28.85 -3.81 15.91
C SER A 173 29.14 -5.28 16.24
N GLN A 174 28.27 -5.94 17.01
CA GLN A 174 28.37 -7.39 17.34
C GLN A 174 26.98 -7.98 17.62
N VAL A 175 26.71 -9.18 17.10
CA VAL A 175 25.50 -9.94 17.35
C VAL A 175 25.84 -11.33 17.81
N PHE A 176 25.29 -11.73 18.98
CA PHE A 176 25.39 -13.09 19.51
C PHE A 176 24.05 -13.80 19.30
N ILE A 177 24.07 -14.93 18.59
CA ILE A 177 22.90 -15.80 18.41
C ILE A 177 23.18 -17.09 19.23
N MET A 178 22.37 -17.30 20.29
CA MET A 178 22.36 -18.57 21.02
C MET A 178 21.13 -19.37 20.57
N GLY A 179 21.37 -20.52 19.97
CA GLY A 179 20.35 -21.52 19.66
C GLY A 179 20.35 -22.66 20.68
N HIS A 180 19.16 -23.17 20.96
CA HIS A 180 18.97 -24.45 21.66
C HIS A 180 18.67 -25.53 20.63
#